data_a22cb34bd1cc03afeda1b786b83d7a87
#
_entry.id   a22cb34bd1cc03afeda1b786b83d7a87
#
_cell.length_a   1.000
_cell.length_b   1.000
_cell.length_c   1.000
_cell.angle_alpha   90.00
_cell.angle_beta   90.00
_cell.angle_gamma   90.00
#
_symmetry.space_group_name_H-M   'P 1'
#
loop_
_entity.id
_entity.type
_entity.pdbx_description
1 polymer ?
#
loop_
_entity_poly.entity_id
_entity_poly.type
_entity_poly.pdbx_seq_one_letter_code
_entity_poly.pdbx_strand_id
1 'polypeptide(L)'
;MSAAPALWLIVVDASASTRRHGALRRAKGLLAELLDQARRRRVALALLQADGAKPRWFCQGQRAPQAARHWLQQLGAGGGTPLPAALAEAGEWLARRQRRHPGERQQLWLLTDGRLRKLPALVPAACPALLIDIESGPLRLGRARALAAALGAEYRHIDEIPLA
;
A
#
# COMPACT_ATOMS: atom_id res chain seq x y z
N MET A 1 -27.50 14.37 -0.38
CA MET A 1 -27.08 12.94 -0.40
C MET A 1 -25.62 12.82 0.00
N SER A 2 -25.34 12.01 0.98
CA SER A 2 -23.95 11.70 1.34
C SER A 2 -23.38 10.69 0.35
N ALA A 3 -22.09 10.83 0.01
CA ALA A 3 -21.41 9.85 -0.80
C ALA A 3 -21.34 8.52 -0.03
N ALA A 4 -21.26 7.40 -0.75
CA ALA A 4 -21.05 6.10 -0.11
C ALA A 4 -19.77 6.13 0.73
N PRO A 5 -19.77 5.48 1.90
CA PRO A 5 -18.55 5.41 2.70
C PRO A 5 -17.44 4.72 1.92
N ALA A 6 -16.22 5.17 2.13
CA ALA A 6 -15.04 4.65 1.45
C ALA A 6 -13.99 4.18 2.44
N LEU A 7 -13.27 3.14 2.04
CA LEU A 7 -12.15 2.59 2.79
C LEU A 7 -10.94 2.47 1.88
N TRP A 8 -9.80 2.95 2.35
CA TRP A 8 -8.52 2.73 1.70
C TRP A 8 -7.68 1.81 2.57
N LEU A 9 -7.25 0.69 1.99
CA LEU A 9 -6.22 -0.14 2.57
C LEU A 9 -4.91 0.16 1.85
N ILE A 10 -3.91 0.61 2.61
CA ILE A 10 -2.59 0.93 2.08
C ILE A 10 -1.60 -0.09 2.60
N VAL A 11 -1.02 -0.86 1.69
CA VAL A 11 0.05 -1.80 2.00
C VAL A 11 1.36 -1.17 1.59
N VAL A 12 2.29 -1.05 2.52
CA VAL A 12 3.58 -0.44 2.28
C VAL A 12 4.69 -1.48 2.43
N ASP A 13 5.41 -1.70 1.35
CA ASP A 13 6.61 -2.53 1.38
C ASP A 13 7.79 -1.65 1.73
N ALA A 14 8.22 -1.71 3.00
CA ALA A 14 9.34 -0.94 3.52
C ALA A 14 10.59 -1.81 3.64
N SER A 15 10.86 -2.61 2.61
CA SER A 15 12.04 -3.48 2.58
C SER A 15 13.34 -2.68 2.48
N ALA A 16 14.47 -3.34 2.72
CA ALA A 16 15.78 -2.71 2.68
C ALA A 16 16.11 -2.08 1.32
N SER A 17 15.56 -2.64 0.23
CA SER A 17 15.76 -2.11 -1.11
C SER A 17 15.17 -0.71 -1.30
N THR A 18 14.14 -0.34 -0.53
CA THR A 18 13.50 0.98 -0.66
C THR A 18 14.36 2.13 -0.14
N ARG A 19 15.43 1.86 0.61
CA ARG A 19 16.34 2.92 1.07
C ARG A 19 17.13 3.56 -0.06
N ARG A 20 17.35 2.81 -1.14
CA ARG A 20 18.24 3.25 -2.22
C ARG A 20 17.60 4.35 -3.05
N HIS A 21 18.43 5.28 -3.50
CA HIS A 21 18.07 6.34 -4.47
C HIS A 21 16.88 7.20 -4.04
N GLY A 22 16.67 7.37 -2.74
CA GLY A 22 15.60 8.23 -2.23
C GLY A 22 14.21 7.62 -2.34
N ALA A 23 14.09 6.32 -2.65
CA ALA A 23 12.80 5.67 -2.83
C ALA A 23 11.91 5.78 -1.58
N LEU A 24 12.48 5.56 -0.40
CA LEU A 24 11.72 5.65 0.85
C LEU A 24 11.21 7.07 1.10
N ARG A 25 12.04 8.08 0.84
CA ARG A 25 11.63 9.48 1.00
C ARG A 25 10.46 9.82 0.09
N ARG A 26 10.52 9.39 -1.17
CA ARG A 26 9.46 9.65 -2.13
C ARG A 26 8.18 8.90 -1.77
N ALA A 27 8.31 7.66 -1.31
CA ALA A 27 7.18 6.89 -0.81
C ALA A 27 6.52 7.59 0.38
N LYS A 28 7.31 8.10 1.33
CA LYS A 28 6.78 8.85 2.48
C LYS A 28 6.05 10.12 2.05
N GLY A 29 6.56 10.83 1.05
CA GLY A 29 5.89 12.02 0.50
C GLY A 29 4.53 11.67 -0.07
N LEU A 30 4.45 10.59 -0.85
CA LEU A 30 3.18 10.13 -1.41
C LEU A 30 2.22 9.66 -0.31
N LEU A 31 2.71 8.92 0.68
CA LEU A 31 1.89 8.46 1.79
C LEU A 31 1.32 9.64 2.58
N ALA A 32 2.13 10.67 2.83
CA ALA A 32 1.66 11.87 3.51
C ALA A 32 0.49 12.50 2.76
N GLU A 33 0.59 12.57 1.42
CA GLU A 33 -0.48 13.10 0.58
C GLU A 33 -1.73 12.22 0.64
N LEU A 34 -1.57 10.91 0.58
CA LEU A 34 -2.70 9.97 0.69
C LEU A 34 -3.40 10.08 2.04
N LEU A 35 -2.64 10.17 3.12
CA LEU A 35 -3.19 10.33 4.46
C LEU A 35 -3.98 11.63 4.58
N ASP A 36 -3.45 12.71 4.02
CA ASP A 36 -4.12 13.99 4.04
C ASP A 36 -5.41 13.98 3.21
N GLN A 37 -5.38 13.38 2.03
CA GLN A 37 -6.57 13.22 1.21
C GLN A 37 -7.63 12.37 1.91
N ALA A 38 -7.23 11.28 2.56
CA ALA A 38 -8.15 10.43 3.29
C ALA A 38 -8.85 11.22 4.40
N ARG A 39 -8.09 12.05 5.12
CA ARG A 39 -8.65 12.90 6.17
C ARG A 39 -9.66 13.89 5.61
N ARG A 40 -9.30 14.60 4.54
CA ARG A 40 -10.19 15.59 3.91
C ARG A 40 -11.46 14.97 3.34
N ARG A 41 -11.33 13.78 2.76
CA ARG A 41 -12.45 13.08 2.13
C ARG A 41 -13.20 12.16 3.09
N ARG A 42 -12.79 12.11 4.34
CA ARG A 42 -13.39 11.27 5.39
C ARG A 42 -13.40 9.79 5.02
N VAL A 43 -12.31 9.33 4.42
CA VAL A 43 -12.11 7.93 4.08
C VAL A 43 -11.56 7.19 5.30
N ALA A 44 -12.12 6.01 5.59
CA ALA A 44 -11.55 5.16 6.62
C ALA A 44 -10.24 4.55 6.13
N LEU A 45 -9.26 4.41 7.02
CA LEU A 45 -7.93 3.94 6.67
C LEU A 45 -7.60 2.61 7.34
N ALA A 46 -6.98 1.72 6.58
CA ALA A 46 -6.28 0.57 7.09
C ALA A 46 -4.85 0.64 6.56
N LEU A 47 -3.87 0.47 7.43
CA LEU A 47 -2.45 0.58 7.09
C LEU A 47 -1.74 -0.71 7.48
N LEU A 48 -1.12 -1.36 6.51
CA LEU A 48 -0.41 -2.63 6.69
C LEU A 48 1.02 -2.47 6.20
N GLN A 49 1.97 -2.71 7.09
CA GLN A 49 3.39 -2.57 6.79
C GLN A 49 4.00 -3.95 6.54
N ALA A 50 4.61 -4.12 5.36
CA ALA A 50 5.24 -5.36 4.95
C ALA A 50 6.76 -5.23 5.10
N ASP A 51 7.26 -5.45 6.31
CA ASP A 51 8.70 -5.47 6.57
C ASP A 51 9.02 -6.46 7.70
N GLY A 52 10.30 -6.79 7.84
CA GLY A 52 10.76 -7.70 8.89
C GLY A 52 10.29 -9.13 8.66
N ALA A 53 9.96 -9.82 9.75
CA ALA A 53 9.59 -11.24 9.71
C ALA A 53 8.15 -11.49 9.29
N LYS A 54 7.25 -10.55 9.57
CA LYS A 54 5.82 -10.70 9.28
C LYS A 54 5.15 -9.35 9.11
N PRO A 55 4.00 -9.30 8.42
CA PRO A 55 3.25 -8.05 8.25
C PRO A 55 2.79 -7.48 9.58
N ARG A 56 2.71 -6.16 9.65
CA ARG A 56 2.26 -5.46 10.86
C ARG A 56 1.18 -4.45 10.50
N TRP A 57 0.04 -4.57 11.17
CA TRP A 57 -1.04 -3.60 11.05
C TRP A 57 -0.74 -2.40 11.94
N PHE A 58 -0.92 -1.21 11.38
CA PHE A 58 -0.93 0.02 12.17
C PHE A 58 -2.37 0.41 12.56
N CYS A 59 -3.29 0.35 11.61
CA CYS A 59 -4.70 0.59 11.87
C CYS A 59 -5.56 -0.26 10.95
N GLN A 60 -6.82 -0.47 11.34
CA GLN A 60 -7.73 -1.36 10.63
C GLN A 60 -9.12 -0.72 10.46
N GLY A 61 -9.19 0.33 9.65
CA GLY A 61 -10.46 0.94 9.27
C GLY A 61 -10.89 2.12 10.13
N GLN A 62 -9.95 2.81 10.75
CA GLN A 62 -10.21 4.02 11.53
C GLN A 62 -10.20 5.24 10.62
N ARG A 63 -10.95 6.27 11.01
CA ARG A 63 -10.90 7.54 10.29
C ARG A 63 -9.59 8.26 10.63
N ALA A 64 -8.74 8.42 9.62
CA ALA A 64 -7.49 9.20 9.62
C ALA A 64 -6.92 9.47 11.03
N PRO A 65 -6.40 8.44 11.72
CA PRO A 65 -5.88 8.63 13.08
C PRO A 65 -4.72 9.62 13.06
N GLN A 66 -4.68 10.53 14.03
CA GLN A 66 -3.57 11.49 14.14
C GLN A 66 -2.22 10.78 14.25
N ALA A 67 -2.21 9.62 14.89
CA ALA A 67 -1.01 8.81 15.03
C ALA A 67 -0.45 8.31 13.68
N ALA A 68 -1.22 8.37 12.60
CA ALA A 68 -0.75 7.96 11.27
C ALA A 68 0.45 8.79 10.80
N ARG A 69 0.48 10.09 11.11
CA ARG A 69 1.63 10.94 10.79
C ARG A 69 2.88 10.49 11.54
N HIS A 70 2.72 10.14 12.80
CA HIS A 70 3.83 9.64 13.62
C HIS A 70 4.34 8.29 13.08
N TRP A 71 3.42 7.39 12.72
CA TRP A 71 3.76 6.13 12.07
C TRP A 71 4.56 6.37 10.80
N LEU A 72 4.12 7.33 9.98
CA LEU A 72 4.79 7.66 8.73
C LEU A 72 6.23 8.14 8.97
N GLN A 73 6.46 8.97 9.98
CA GLN A 73 7.78 9.45 10.31
C GLN A 73 8.72 8.34 10.76
N GLN A 74 8.18 7.32 11.43
CA GLN A 74 8.94 6.19 11.93
C GLN A 74 9.11 5.08 10.91
N LEU A 75 8.44 5.18 9.76
CA LEU A 75 8.53 4.17 8.72
C LEU A 75 9.97 4.07 8.22
N GLY A 76 10.60 2.95 8.49
CA GLY A 76 11.97 2.69 8.09
C GLY A 76 12.06 1.45 7.22
N ALA A 77 13.18 1.28 6.54
CA ALA A 77 13.42 0.09 5.74
C ALA A 77 13.89 -1.03 6.65
N GLY A 78 13.04 -2.02 6.88
CA GLY A 78 13.37 -3.23 7.62
C GLY A 78 14.01 -4.28 6.72
N GLY A 79 14.55 -5.32 7.33
CA GLY A 79 15.04 -6.48 6.60
C GLY A 79 13.91 -7.40 6.20
N GLY A 80 14.05 -8.10 5.09
CA GLY A 80 13.06 -9.06 4.62
C GLY A 80 11.90 -8.40 3.89
N THR A 81 11.12 -9.23 3.22
CA THR A 81 9.97 -8.76 2.44
C THR A 81 8.81 -9.74 2.61
N PRO A 82 7.99 -9.60 3.66
CA PRO A 82 6.82 -10.46 3.83
C PRO A 82 5.64 -10.03 2.95
N LEU A 83 5.92 -9.54 1.74
CA LEU A 83 4.90 -8.99 0.86
C LEU A 83 3.83 -10.01 0.46
N PRO A 84 4.18 -11.27 0.09
CA PRO A 84 3.14 -12.25 -0.19
C PRO A 84 2.20 -12.49 1.00
N ALA A 85 2.75 -12.59 2.21
CA ALA A 85 1.96 -12.75 3.42
C ALA A 85 1.11 -11.50 3.69
N ALA A 86 1.65 -10.32 3.46
CA ALA A 86 0.91 -9.07 3.64
C ALA A 86 -0.27 -9.00 2.66
N LEU A 87 -0.07 -9.37 1.41
CA LEU A 87 -1.14 -9.36 0.42
C LEU A 87 -2.23 -10.39 0.74
N ALA A 88 -1.85 -11.56 1.25
CA ALA A 88 -2.82 -12.55 1.70
C ALA A 88 -3.65 -12.03 2.88
N GLU A 89 -3.01 -11.41 3.87
CA GLU A 89 -3.71 -10.80 5.01
C GLU A 89 -4.62 -9.66 4.56
N ALA A 90 -4.14 -8.83 3.64
CA ALA A 90 -4.92 -7.72 3.09
C ALA A 90 -6.20 -8.23 2.44
N GLY A 91 -6.09 -9.26 1.60
CA GLY A 91 -7.24 -9.85 0.91
C GLY A 91 -8.26 -10.43 1.88
N GLU A 92 -7.80 -11.16 2.88
CA GLU A 92 -8.68 -11.72 3.90
C GLU A 92 -9.38 -10.63 4.72
N TRP A 93 -8.64 -9.60 5.10
CA TRP A 93 -9.19 -8.49 5.87
C TRP A 93 -10.25 -7.72 5.07
N LEU A 94 -9.94 -7.42 3.80
CA LEU A 94 -10.89 -6.73 2.92
C LEU A 94 -12.19 -7.54 2.73
N ALA A 95 -12.07 -8.86 2.58
CA ALA A 95 -13.25 -9.71 2.44
C ALA A 95 -14.11 -9.70 3.70
N ARG A 96 -13.49 -9.78 4.88
CA ARG A 96 -14.23 -9.69 6.15
C ARG A 96 -14.89 -8.31 6.31
N ARG A 97 -14.16 -7.25 5.97
CA ARG A 97 -14.68 -5.88 6.05
C ARG A 97 -15.88 -5.70 5.13
N GLN A 98 -15.80 -6.24 3.91
CA GLN A 98 -16.89 -6.14 2.94
C GLN A 98 -18.18 -6.79 3.46
N ARG A 99 -18.06 -7.91 4.19
CA ARG A 99 -19.22 -8.56 4.77
C ARG A 99 -19.87 -7.71 5.87
N ARG A 100 -19.06 -6.97 6.64
CA ARG A 100 -19.57 -6.10 7.73
C ARG A 100 -20.09 -4.76 7.21
N HIS A 101 -19.55 -4.29 6.11
CA HIS A 101 -19.85 -2.97 5.54
C HIS A 101 -20.09 -3.09 4.03
N PRO A 102 -21.19 -3.77 3.62
CA PRO A 102 -21.39 -4.09 2.19
C PRO A 102 -21.57 -2.87 1.29
N GLY A 103 -21.97 -1.73 1.83
CA GLY A 103 -22.08 -0.49 1.05
C GLY A 103 -20.81 0.32 0.96
N GLU A 104 -19.74 -0.12 1.60
CA GLU A 104 -18.48 0.61 1.63
C GLU A 104 -17.66 0.32 0.36
N ARG A 105 -17.15 1.38 -0.25
CA ARG A 105 -16.28 1.24 -1.43
C ARG A 105 -14.84 1.06 -0.98
N GLN A 106 -14.26 -0.06 -1.34
CA GLN A 106 -12.88 -0.39 -0.98
C GLN A 106 -11.92 -0.03 -2.10
N GLN A 107 -10.75 0.48 -1.74
CA GLN A 107 -9.62 0.72 -2.63
C GLN A 107 -8.36 0.18 -1.97
N LEU A 108 -7.62 -0.64 -2.69
CA LEU A 108 -6.32 -1.15 -2.26
C LEU A 108 -5.21 -0.31 -2.91
N TRP A 109 -4.25 0.12 -2.09
CA TRP A 109 -3.05 0.82 -2.53
C TRP A 109 -1.85 -0.03 -2.12
N LEU A 110 -0.97 -0.31 -3.04
CA LEU A 110 0.26 -1.06 -2.75
C LEU A 110 1.46 -0.25 -3.19
N LEU A 111 2.33 0.11 -2.23
CA LEU A 111 3.59 0.79 -2.51
C LEU A 111 4.72 -0.22 -2.36
N THR A 112 5.43 -0.50 -3.44
CA THR A 112 6.51 -1.49 -3.45
C THR A 112 7.46 -1.22 -4.61
N ASP A 113 8.71 -1.66 -4.48
CA ASP A 113 9.64 -1.67 -5.61
C ASP A 113 9.56 -2.98 -6.42
N GLY A 114 8.75 -3.93 -5.95
CA GLY A 114 8.55 -5.20 -6.63
C GLY A 114 9.76 -6.14 -6.61
N ARG A 115 10.76 -5.87 -5.79
CA ARG A 115 11.99 -6.67 -5.74
C ARG A 115 11.79 -7.95 -4.94
N LEU A 116 11.07 -8.89 -5.54
CA LEU A 116 10.89 -10.23 -5.02
C LEU A 116 11.78 -11.19 -5.80
N ARG A 117 12.32 -12.20 -5.12
CA ARG A 117 13.13 -13.22 -5.79
C ARG A 117 12.31 -14.00 -6.80
N LYS A 118 11.06 -14.26 -6.46
CA LYS A 118 10.13 -15.01 -7.28
C LYS A 118 8.76 -14.38 -7.18
N LEU A 119 8.06 -14.25 -8.29
CA LEU A 119 6.69 -13.77 -8.29
C LEU A 119 5.81 -14.81 -7.59
N PRO A 120 5.16 -14.46 -6.48
CA PRO A 120 4.30 -15.40 -5.77
C PRO A 120 3.02 -15.68 -6.57
N ALA A 121 2.40 -16.83 -6.29
CA ALA A 121 1.05 -17.08 -6.73
C ALA A 121 0.12 -16.19 -5.92
N LEU A 122 -0.55 -15.25 -6.57
CA LEU A 122 -1.41 -14.27 -5.92
C LEU A 122 -2.85 -14.46 -6.35
N VAL A 123 -3.77 -14.26 -5.40
CA VAL A 123 -5.18 -14.14 -5.72
C VAL A 123 -5.42 -12.69 -6.15
N PRO A 124 -6.06 -12.46 -7.30
CA PRO A 124 -6.39 -11.08 -7.71
C PRO A 124 -7.21 -10.36 -6.67
N ALA A 125 -6.98 -9.06 -6.52
CA ALA A 125 -7.72 -8.23 -5.59
C ALA A 125 -9.20 -8.21 -5.96
N ALA A 126 -10.08 -8.31 -4.96
CA ALA A 126 -11.53 -8.29 -5.17
C ALA A 126 -12.11 -6.88 -5.25
N CYS A 127 -11.27 -5.86 -5.07
CA CYS A 127 -11.64 -4.45 -5.16
C CYS A 127 -10.68 -3.73 -6.09
N PRO A 128 -10.99 -2.50 -6.52
CA PRO A 128 -10.03 -1.70 -7.26
C PRO A 128 -8.70 -1.62 -6.54
N ALA A 129 -7.61 -1.83 -7.26
CA ALA A 129 -6.27 -1.84 -6.68
C ALA A 129 -5.32 -1.03 -7.56
N LEU A 130 -4.46 -0.26 -6.92
CA LEU A 130 -3.41 0.50 -7.58
C LEU A 130 -2.07 0.13 -6.96
N LEU A 131 -1.16 -0.37 -7.78
CA LEU A 131 0.21 -0.61 -7.38
C LEU A 131 1.05 0.60 -7.80
N ILE A 132 1.71 1.20 -6.83
CA ILE A 132 2.63 2.31 -7.07
C ILE A 132 4.05 1.77 -6.94
N ASP A 133 4.75 1.76 -8.07
CA ASP A 133 6.13 1.30 -8.16
C ASP A 133 7.06 2.38 -7.66
N ILE A 134 7.75 2.11 -6.57
CA ILE A 134 8.71 3.04 -5.97
C ILE A 134 10.15 2.70 -6.33
N GLU A 135 10.36 1.76 -7.26
CA GLU A 135 11.72 1.43 -7.71
C GLU A 135 12.38 2.66 -8.33
N SER A 136 13.59 2.96 -7.88
CA SER A 136 14.35 4.11 -8.38
C SER A 136 15.80 3.72 -8.57
N GLY A 137 16.53 4.57 -9.30
CA GLY A 137 17.93 4.35 -9.60
C GLY A 137 18.15 3.95 -11.05
N PRO A 138 19.42 3.84 -11.48
CA PRO A 138 19.76 3.61 -12.88
C PRO A 138 19.40 2.20 -13.37
N LEU A 139 19.35 1.21 -12.47
CA LEU A 139 19.05 -0.16 -12.82
C LEU A 139 17.68 -0.56 -12.28
N ARG A 140 16.69 -0.58 -13.16
CA ARG A 140 15.31 -0.95 -12.82
C ARG A 140 15.03 -2.37 -13.28
N LEU A 141 14.55 -3.21 -12.37
CA LEU A 141 14.22 -4.61 -12.69
C LEU A 141 12.83 -4.74 -13.31
N GLY A 142 11.94 -3.80 -13.09
CA GLY A 142 10.60 -3.79 -13.69
C GLY A 142 9.66 -4.87 -13.18
N ARG A 143 9.97 -5.51 -12.06
CA ARG A 143 9.16 -6.62 -11.52
C ARG A 143 7.81 -6.18 -10.97
N ALA A 144 7.68 -4.90 -10.61
CA ALA A 144 6.42 -4.39 -10.07
C ALA A 144 5.28 -4.46 -11.10
N ARG A 145 5.57 -4.33 -12.39
CA ARG A 145 4.55 -4.49 -13.44
C ARG A 145 3.94 -5.89 -13.43
N ALA A 146 4.78 -6.91 -13.32
CA ALA A 146 4.31 -8.30 -13.26
C ALA A 146 3.49 -8.54 -12.00
N LEU A 147 3.90 -7.95 -10.88
CA LEU A 147 3.18 -8.04 -9.61
C LEU A 147 1.80 -7.39 -9.72
N ALA A 148 1.73 -6.21 -10.34
CA ALA A 148 0.46 -5.53 -10.58
C ALA A 148 -0.48 -6.38 -11.44
N ALA A 149 0.03 -6.98 -12.51
CA ALA A 149 -0.76 -7.85 -13.38
C ALA A 149 -1.30 -9.06 -12.61
N ALA A 150 -0.46 -9.72 -11.80
CA ALA A 150 -0.87 -10.86 -10.99
C ALA A 150 -1.95 -10.49 -9.96
N LEU A 151 -1.90 -9.27 -9.43
CA LEU A 151 -2.85 -8.78 -8.43
C LEU A 151 -4.13 -8.21 -9.06
N GLY A 152 -4.16 -8.04 -10.38
CA GLY A 152 -5.25 -7.36 -11.06
C GLY A 152 -5.28 -5.87 -10.75
N ALA A 153 -4.13 -5.29 -10.43
CA ALA A 153 -4.00 -3.89 -10.05
C ALA A 153 -3.59 -3.03 -11.24
N GLU A 154 -4.03 -1.77 -11.23
CA GLU A 154 -3.47 -0.75 -12.10
C GLU A 154 -2.04 -0.48 -11.68
N TYR A 155 -1.14 -0.31 -12.65
CA TYR A 155 0.27 -0.01 -12.41
C TYR A 155 0.56 1.47 -12.64
N ARG A 156 1.27 2.10 -11.70
CA ARG A 156 1.83 3.44 -11.87
C ARG A 156 3.22 3.47 -11.27
N HIS A 157 4.14 4.16 -11.94
CA HIS A 157 5.42 4.49 -11.31
C HIS A 157 5.27 5.78 -10.52
N ILE A 158 5.97 5.88 -9.38
CA ILE A 158 5.85 7.05 -8.51
C ILE A 158 6.22 8.35 -9.21
N ASP A 159 7.13 8.31 -10.19
CA ASP A 159 7.52 9.49 -10.99
C ASP A 159 6.37 10.03 -11.84
N GLU A 160 5.38 9.19 -12.15
CA GLU A 160 4.22 9.57 -12.95
C GLU A 160 3.11 10.21 -12.12
N ILE A 161 3.24 10.20 -10.78
CA ILE A 161 2.23 10.72 -9.88
C ILE A 161 2.61 12.13 -9.48
N PRO A 162 1.81 13.15 -9.84
CA PRO A 162 2.09 14.50 -9.39
C PRO A 162 1.89 14.60 -7.89
N LEU A 163 2.94 15.01 -7.18
CA LEU A 163 2.85 15.34 -5.76
C LEU A 163 2.64 16.84 -5.64
N ALA A 164 1.62 17.20 -4.89
CA ALA A 164 1.33 18.62 -4.66
C ALA A 164 2.39 19.27 -3.78
#